data_28fa038d867c1f5b2eea6c814917434a
#
_entry.id   28fa038d867c1f5b2eea6c814917434a
#
_cell.length_a   1.000
_cell.length_b   1.000
_cell.length_c   1.000
_cell.angle_alpha   90.00
_cell.angle_beta   90.00
_cell.angle_gamma   90.00
#
_symmetry.space_group_name_H-M   'P 1'
#
loop_
_entity.id
_entity.type
_entity.pdbx_description
1 polymer ?
#
loop_
_entity_poly.entity_id
_entity_poly.type
_entity_poly.pdbx_seq_one_letter_code
_entity_poly.pdbx_strand_id
1 'polypeptide(L)'
;MTHLQTPAQSAREALERLEGLSQAPSAATIGRAKFVISILNRIKSPEPFVFPTEIQGVQFEWHGSPRALDVEVLPEGSGLAYVTFENGVPKAEGEIGGDVEMDIASLVQWLMSR
;
A
#
# COMPACT_ATOMS: atom_id res chain seq x y z
N MET A 1 12.23 -3.69 17.15
CA MET A 1 11.00 -2.97 16.76
C MET A 1 11.26 -2.22 15.47
N THR A 2 10.30 -2.28 14.54
CA THR A 2 10.42 -1.55 13.28
C THR A 2 10.17 -0.06 13.52
N HIS A 3 11.08 0.77 12.99
CA HIS A 3 10.96 2.21 13.05
C HIS A 3 10.43 2.70 11.70
N LEU A 4 9.22 3.24 11.70
CA LEU A 4 8.56 3.68 10.48
C LEU A 4 8.61 5.19 10.34
N GLN A 5 8.83 5.65 9.10
CA GLN A 5 8.66 7.05 8.77
C GLN A 5 7.17 7.36 8.69
N THR A 6 6.79 8.55 9.14
CA THR A 6 5.39 8.97 9.14
C THR A 6 5.16 9.96 8.01
N PRO A 7 4.20 9.69 7.09
CA PRO A 7 3.88 10.65 6.05
C PRO A 7 3.21 11.90 6.62
N ALA A 8 3.33 13.02 5.89
CA ALA A 8 2.77 14.30 6.32
C ALA A 8 1.25 14.36 6.20
N GLN A 9 0.65 13.45 5.44
CA GLN A 9 -0.79 13.43 5.20
C GLN A 9 -1.31 12.00 5.28
N SER A 10 -2.62 11.85 5.52
CA SER A 10 -3.25 10.53 5.55
C SER A 10 -3.26 9.89 4.16
N ALA A 11 -3.40 8.57 4.12
CA ALA A 11 -3.51 7.86 2.85
C ALA A 11 -4.69 8.35 2.03
N ARG A 12 -5.82 8.68 2.70
CA ARG A 12 -7.00 9.21 2.01
C ARG A 12 -6.69 10.54 1.33
N GLU A 13 -6.04 11.46 2.03
CA GLU A 13 -5.68 12.76 1.47
C GLU A 13 -4.72 12.61 0.30
N ALA A 14 -3.73 11.73 0.45
CA ALA A 14 -2.78 11.46 -0.61
C ALA A 14 -3.48 10.90 -1.85
N LEU A 15 -4.44 9.97 -1.67
CA LEU A 15 -5.19 9.42 -2.79
C LEU A 15 -6.05 10.49 -3.48
N GLU A 16 -6.66 11.39 -2.72
CA GLU A 16 -7.45 12.49 -3.30
C GLU A 16 -6.59 13.35 -4.21
N ARG A 17 -5.32 13.56 -3.85
CA ARG A 17 -4.39 14.29 -4.73
C ARG A 17 -4.16 13.57 -6.04
N LEU A 18 -4.04 12.23 -6.00
CA LEU A 18 -3.84 11.45 -7.21
C LEU A 18 -5.04 11.57 -8.15
N GLU A 19 -6.25 11.65 -7.60
CA GLU A 19 -7.46 11.81 -8.41
C GLU A 19 -7.45 13.12 -9.20
N GLY A 20 -6.74 14.14 -8.70
CA GLY A 20 -6.67 15.45 -9.35
C GLY A 20 -5.58 15.59 -10.40
N LEU A 21 -4.76 14.56 -10.63
CA LEU A 21 -3.69 14.62 -11.61
C LEU A 21 -4.23 14.53 -13.03
N SER A 22 -3.51 15.15 -13.99
CA SER A 22 -3.90 15.09 -15.39
C SER A 22 -3.83 13.67 -15.96
N GLN A 23 -2.95 12.83 -15.39
CA GLN A 23 -2.82 11.43 -15.75
C GLN A 23 -3.15 10.55 -14.54
N ALA A 24 -4.32 10.78 -13.97
CA ALA A 24 -4.76 10.06 -12.80
C ALA A 24 -4.97 8.58 -13.10
N PRO A 25 -4.84 7.70 -12.09
CA PRO A 25 -5.28 6.32 -12.24
C PRO A 25 -6.77 6.26 -12.60
N SER A 26 -7.19 5.15 -13.22
CA SER A 26 -8.58 4.99 -13.61
C SER A 26 -9.52 4.95 -12.40
N ALA A 27 -10.81 5.19 -12.63
CA ALA A 27 -11.81 5.11 -11.57
C ALA A 27 -11.83 3.74 -10.91
N ALA A 28 -11.62 2.66 -11.67
CA ALA A 28 -11.56 1.31 -11.11
C ALA A 28 -10.36 1.15 -10.18
N THR A 29 -9.19 1.67 -10.58
CA THR A 29 -7.98 1.61 -9.76
C THR A 29 -8.14 2.45 -8.48
N ILE A 30 -8.69 3.65 -8.61
CA ILE A 30 -8.96 4.51 -7.44
C ILE A 30 -9.95 3.83 -6.48
N GLY A 31 -11.01 3.22 -7.02
CA GLY A 31 -11.97 2.50 -6.19
C GLY A 31 -11.34 1.37 -5.41
N ARG A 32 -10.45 0.62 -6.05
CA ARG A 32 -9.73 -0.46 -5.37
C ARG A 32 -8.76 0.09 -4.31
N ALA A 33 -8.10 1.21 -4.60
CA ALA A 33 -7.23 1.85 -3.62
C ALA A 33 -8.03 2.33 -2.40
N LYS A 34 -9.24 2.87 -2.61
CA LYS A 34 -10.13 3.24 -1.51
C LYS A 34 -10.52 2.04 -0.66
N PHE A 35 -10.74 0.89 -1.30
CA PHE A 35 -11.02 -0.36 -0.60
C PHE A 35 -9.83 -0.75 0.29
N VAL A 36 -8.60 -0.66 -0.24
CA VAL A 36 -7.40 -0.93 0.57
C VAL A 36 -7.34 0.01 1.77
N ILE A 37 -7.58 1.31 1.56
CA ILE A 37 -7.57 2.28 2.66
C ILE A 37 -8.60 1.91 3.74
N SER A 38 -9.78 1.45 3.34
CA SER A 38 -10.80 1.04 4.32
C SER A 38 -10.33 -0.15 5.16
N ILE A 39 -9.60 -1.09 4.55
CA ILE A 39 -8.99 -2.20 5.29
C ILE A 39 -7.95 -1.67 6.27
N LEU A 40 -7.06 -0.80 5.80
CA LEU A 40 -6.00 -0.25 6.65
C LEU A 40 -6.59 0.47 7.87
N ASN A 41 -7.70 1.19 7.68
CA ASN A 41 -8.36 1.87 8.78
C ASN A 41 -8.95 0.87 9.78
N ARG A 42 -9.56 -0.22 9.30
CA ARG A 42 -10.14 -1.23 10.18
C ARG A 42 -9.09 -1.94 11.02
N ILE A 43 -7.94 -2.25 10.43
CA ILE A 43 -6.86 -2.94 11.15
C ILE A 43 -5.97 -1.98 11.92
N LYS A 44 -6.25 -0.68 11.85
CA LYS A 44 -5.47 0.37 12.51
C LYS A 44 -3.99 0.32 12.12
N SER A 45 -3.76 0.18 10.81
CA SER A 45 -2.42 0.19 10.24
C SER A 45 -1.75 1.55 10.45
N PRO A 46 -0.41 1.58 10.59
CA PRO A 46 0.31 2.85 10.43
C PRO A 46 0.01 3.44 9.07
N GLU A 47 0.04 4.78 8.95
CA GLU A 47 -0.21 5.45 7.69
C GLU A 47 0.89 5.13 6.68
N PRO A 48 0.54 4.68 5.48
CA PRO A 48 1.51 4.51 4.41
C PRO A 48 1.69 5.80 3.62
N PHE A 49 2.80 5.89 2.90
CA PHE A 49 2.92 6.84 1.80
C PHE A 49 2.12 6.30 0.61
N VAL A 50 1.52 7.19 -0.18
CA VAL A 50 0.71 6.80 -1.33
C VAL A 50 1.25 7.51 -2.57
N PHE A 51 1.61 6.73 -3.59
CA PHE A 51 2.21 7.26 -4.81
C PHE A 51 1.54 6.68 -6.04
N PRO A 52 1.49 7.44 -7.15
CA PRO A 52 1.10 6.86 -8.42
C PRO A 52 2.27 6.03 -8.97
N THR A 53 1.95 4.96 -9.72
CA THR A 53 2.98 4.19 -10.41
C THR A 53 3.09 4.67 -11.85
N GLU A 54 4.18 4.29 -12.53
CA GLU A 54 4.39 4.67 -13.92
C GLU A 54 3.34 4.09 -14.85
N ILE A 55 2.71 2.99 -14.45
CA ILE A 55 1.67 2.33 -15.23
C ILE A 55 0.26 2.70 -14.76
N GLN A 56 0.14 3.83 -14.05
CA GLN A 56 -1.14 4.35 -13.56
C GLN A 56 -1.82 3.45 -12.53
N GLY A 57 -1.03 2.75 -11.74
CA GLY A 57 -1.50 2.08 -10.53
C GLY A 57 -1.36 3.00 -9.33
N VAL A 58 -1.64 2.47 -8.14
CA VAL A 58 -1.45 3.19 -6.88
C VAL A 58 -0.60 2.33 -5.96
N GLN A 59 0.46 2.93 -5.41
CA GLN A 59 1.36 2.20 -4.51
C GLN A 59 1.26 2.74 -3.10
N PHE A 60 1.09 1.83 -2.16
CA PHE A 60 1.14 2.11 -0.73
C PHE A 60 2.49 1.64 -0.22
N GLU A 61 3.22 2.52 0.47
CA GLU A 61 4.57 2.21 0.95
C GLU A 61 4.70 2.54 2.43
N TRP A 62 5.22 1.58 3.17
CA TRP A 62 5.62 1.80 4.56
C TRP A 62 7.13 1.76 4.61
N HIS A 63 7.74 2.91 4.88
CA HIS A 63 9.19 3.05 4.92
C HIS A 63 9.67 2.82 6.33
N GLY A 64 10.32 1.70 6.56
CA GLY A 64 10.78 1.33 7.89
C GLY A 64 12.14 0.66 7.89
N SER A 65 12.66 0.44 9.09
CA SER A 65 13.90 -0.26 9.33
C SER A 65 13.75 -1.09 10.61
N PRO A 66 14.09 -2.36 10.58
CA PRO A 66 14.68 -3.12 9.47
C PRO A 66 13.68 -3.54 8.38
N ARG A 67 12.38 -3.39 8.62
CA ARG A 67 11.36 -3.90 7.70
C ARG A 67 10.62 -2.77 6.99
N ALA A 68 10.33 -2.99 5.71
CA ALA A 68 9.52 -2.11 4.90
C ALA A 68 8.57 -2.94 4.06
N LEU A 69 7.53 -2.31 3.54
CA LEU A 69 6.47 -3.01 2.81
C LEU A 69 5.94 -2.11 1.71
N ASP A 70 5.75 -2.68 0.52
CA ASP A 70 5.02 -2.05 -0.57
C ASP A 70 3.81 -2.90 -0.91
N VAL A 71 2.66 -2.25 -1.10
CA VAL A 71 1.46 -2.88 -1.64
C VAL A 71 1.03 -2.06 -2.84
N GLU A 72 0.90 -2.71 -3.98
CA GLU A 72 0.55 -2.03 -5.23
C GLU A 72 -0.84 -2.43 -5.68
N VAL A 73 -1.67 -1.41 -5.99
CA VAL A 73 -2.93 -1.62 -6.69
C VAL A 73 -2.63 -1.50 -8.17
N LEU A 74 -2.74 -2.62 -8.89
CA LEU A 74 -2.44 -2.67 -10.31
C LEU A 74 -3.53 -1.97 -11.11
N PRO A 75 -3.20 -1.40 -12.28
CA PRO A 75 -4.19 -0.66 -13.07
C PRO A 75 -5.28 -1.57 -13.62
N GLU A 76 -6.41 -0.97 -13.96
CA GLU A 76 -7.55 -1.63 -14.61
C GLU A 76 -8.10 -2.83 -13.83
N GLY A 77 -7.93 -2.82 -12.50
CA GLY A 77 -8.45 -3.90 -11.68
C GLY A 77 -7.73 -5.22 -11.85
N SER A 78 -6.47 -5.19 -12.35
CA SER A 78 -5.67 -6.42 -12.57
C SER A 78 -5.29 -7.12 -11.28
N GLY A 79 -5.50 -6.51 -10.12
CA GLY A 79 -5.23 -7.14 -8.84
C GLY A 79 -4.33 -6.32 -7.94
N LEU A 80 -3.82 -6.98 -6.92
CA LEU A 80 -2.95 -6.38 -5.93
C LEU A 80 -1.67 -7.21 -5.85
N ALA A 81 -0.55 -6.52 -5.61
CA ALA A 81 0.74 -7.17 -5.44
C ALA A 81 1.46 -6.60 -4.24
N TYR A 82 2.45 -7.30 -3.73
CA TYR A 82 3.22 -6.82 -2.58
C TYR A 82 4.69 -7.18 -2.72
N VAL A 83 5.53 -6.39 -2.05
CA VAL A 83 6.96 -6.71 -1.84
C VAL A 83 7.30 -6.40 -0.39
N THR A 84 7.96 -7.33 0.28
CA THR A 84 8.49 -7.09 1.62
C THR A 84 10.00 -6.86 1.52
N PHE A 85 10.50 -6.00 2.40
CA PHE A 85 11.93 -5.68 2.45
C PHE A 85 12.45 -5.88 3.86
N GLU A 86 13.68 -6.34 3.96
CA GLU A 86 14.36 -6.42 5.24
C GLU A 86 15.78 -5.91 5.05
N ASN A 87 16.15 -4.91 5.85
CA ASN A 87 17.46 -4.24 5.73
C ASN A 87 17.71 -3.70 4.31
N GLY A 88 16.65 -3.18 3.67
CA GLY A 88 16.74 -2.60 2.34
C GLY A 88 16.76 -3.60 1.19
N VAL A 89 16.64 -4.90 1.50
CA VAL A 89 16.71 -5.96 0.49
C VAL A 89 15.34 -6.60 0.33
N PRO A 90 14.84 -6.79 -0.91
CA PRO A 90 13.58 -7.52 -1.13
C PRO A 90 13.68 -8.94 -0.57
N LYS A 91 12.67 -9.36 0.19
CA LYS A 91 12.64 -10.69 0.81
C LYS A 91 11.58 -11.59 0.22
N ALA A 92 10.40 -11.03 -0.05
CA ALA A 92 9.30 -11.80 -0.62
C ALA A 92 8.48 -10.87 -1.49
N GLU A 93 7.87 -11.44 -2.53
CA GLU A 93 6.94 -10.72 -3.37
C GLU A 93 5.86 -11.68 -3.85
N GLY A 94 4.72 -11.14 -4.22
CA GLY A 94 3.64 -11.98 -4.71
C GLY A 94 2.39 -11.18 -4.96
N GLU A 95 1.33 -11.90 -5.31
CA GLU A 95 0.01 -11.33 -5.53
C GLU A 95 -0.82 -11.49 -4.26
N ILE A 96 -1.71 -10.51 -4.04
CA ILE A 96 -2.70 -10.59 -2.97
C ILE A 96 -3.99 -11.03 -3.62
N GLY A 97 -4.47 -12.21 -3.25
CA GLY A 97 -5.70 -12.78 -3.78
C GLY A 97 -6.48 -13.47 -2.68
N GLY A 98 -7.61 -14.08 -3.04
CA GLY A 98 -8.44 -14.73 -2.04
C GLY A 98 -8.98 -13.74 -1.01
N ASP A 99 -8.58 -13.88 0.24
CA ASP A 99 -9.01 -12.97 1.31
C ASP A 99 -8.06 -11.77 1.39
N VAL A 100 -8.41 -10.71 0.68
CA VAL A 100 -7.58 -9.51 0.57
C VAL A 100 -7.35 -8.87 1.94
N GLU A 101 -8.40 -8.78 2.76
CA GLU A 101 -8.28 -8.16 4.08
C GLU A 101 -7.31 -8.96 4.97
N MET A 102 -7.43 -10.28 4.98
CA MET A 102 -6.55 -11.13 5.78
C MET A 102 -5.11 -11.03 5.31
N ASP A 103 -4.89 -11.03 4.00
CA ASP A 103 -3.53 -10.93 3.44
C ASP A 103 -2.89 -9.60 3.80
N ILE A 104 -3.62 -8.49 3.65
CA ILE A 104 -3.10 -7.17 4.01
C ILE A 104 -2.82 -7.10 5.52
N ALA A 105 -3.73 -7.62 6.34
CA ALA A 105 -3.53 -7.63 7.79
C ALA A 105 -2.28 -8.40 8.18
N SER A 106 -2.05 -9.55 7.54
CA SER A 106 -0.86 -10.37 7.80
C SER A 106 0.43 -9.64 7.42
N LEU A 107 0.42 -8.95 6.28
CA LEU A 107 1.58 -8.18 5.84
C LEU A 107 1.88 -7.02 6.80
N VAL A 108 0.86 -6.29 7.22
CA VAL A 108 1.05 -5.18 8.17
C VAL A 108 1.50 -5.72 9.52
N GLN A 109 0.97 -6.86 9.95
CA GLN A 109 1.40 -7.48 11.20
C GLN A 109 2.86 -7.87 11.14
N TRP A 110 3.29 -8.47 10.02
CA TRP A 110 4.70 -8.78 9.80
C TRP A 110 5.55 -7.51 9.86
N LEU A 111 5.11 -6.44 9.20
CA LEU A 111 5.82 -5.17 9.19
C LEU A 111 6.05 -4.63 10.61
N MET A 112 5.05 -4.76 11.47
CA MET A 112 5.09 -4.23 12.84
C MET A 112 5.77 -5.18 13.82
N SER A 113 6.08 -6.40 13.43
CA SER A 113 6.71 -7.40 14.29
C SER A 113 8.20 -7.17 14.41
N ARG A 114 8.79 -7.82 15.38
CA ARG A 114 10.25 -7.79 15.56
C ARG A 114 10.92 -8.87 14.73
#